data_82ca1edd51ce679cd64068ca2c93b36d
#
_entry.id   82ca1edd51ce679cd64068ca2c93b36d
#
_cell.length_a   1.000
_cell.length_b   1.000
_cell.length_c   1.000
_cell.angle_alpha   90.00
_cell.angle_beta   90.00
_cell.angle_gamma   90.00
#
_symmetry.space_group_name_H-M   'P 1'
#
loop_
_entity.id
_entity.type
_entity.pdbx_description
1 polymer ?
#
loop_
_entity_poly.entity_id
_entity_poly.type
_entity_poly.pdbx_seq_one_letter_code
_entity_poly.pdbx_strand_id
1 'polypeptide(L)'
;MGSEMCIRDRQRSVQLAANRALVCLSAMQNADGGFSSWGSENAESCAQVLLALNALGLDADDSRFVKNGHSVLDALLTYQNADGGFCHERGGETNLMASEQAVCALASLVRAERGESSLYRMAALTQPAA
;
A
#
# COMPACT_ATOMS: atom_id res chain seq x y z
N MET A 1 -0.24 -4.66 40.59
CA MET A 1 -0.87 -4.49 39.30
C MET A 1 0.09 -4.74 38.16
N GLY A 2 -0.24 -5.64 37.30
CA GLY A 2 0.57 -5.88 36.13
C GLY A 2 0.59 -4.67 35.23
N SER A 3 1.66 -4.55 34.48
CA SER A 3 1.80 -3.49 33.48
C SER A 3 1.15 -3.89 32.17
N GLU A 4 0.44 -4.99 32.13
CA GLU A 4 -0.16 -5.45 30.90
C GLU A 4 -1.26 -4.51 30.43
N MET A 5 -1.13 -4.05 29.21
CA MET A 5 -2.15 -3.26 28.54
C MET A 5 -3.28 -4.18 28.12
N CYS A 6 -4.52 -3.83 28.42
CA CYS A 6 -5.62 -4.65 27.96
C CYS A 6 -5.67 -4.62 26.43
N ILE A 7 -6.30 -5.62 25.83
CA ILE A 7 -6.34 -5.76 24.37
C ILE A 7 -6.95 -4.52 23.72
N ARG A 8 -8.02 -3.99 24.31
CA ARG A 8 -8.68 -2.80 23.77
C ARG A 8 -7.75 -1.59 23.78
N ASP A 9 -7.03 -1.36 24.89
CA ASP A 9 -6.13 -0.23 25.01
C ASP A 9 -4.96 -0.36 24.04
N ARG A 10 -4.45 -1.57 23.87
CA ARG A 10 -3.38 -1.85 22.91
C ARG A 10 -3.86 -1.59 21.48
N GLN A 11 -5.06 -2.05 21.15
CA GLN A 11 -5.63 -1.83 19.82
C GLN A 11 -5.81 -0.34 19.54
N ARG A 12 -6.26 0.41 20.55
CA ARG A 12 -6.39 1.86 20.42
C ARG A 12 -5.04 2.53 20.19
N SER A 13 -4.02 2.11 20.95
CA SER A 13 -2.68 2.66 20.80
C SER A 13 -2.11 2.39 19.42
N VAL A 14 -2.30 1.18 18.92
CA VAL A 14 -1.86 0.78 17.58
C VAL A 14 -2.62 1.58 16.53
N GLN A 15 -3.92 1.75 16.70
CA GLN A 15 -4.75 2.51 15.76
C GLN A 15 -4.31 3.98 15.70
N LEU A 16 -4.02 4.58 16.86
CA LEU A 16 -3.53 5.96 16.89
C LEU A 16 -2.17 6.08 16.21
N ALA A 17 -1.29 5.12 16.43
CA ALA A 17 0.02 5.11 15.78
C ALA A 17 -0.14 5.00 14.26
N ALA A 18 -1.03 4.13 13.79
CA ALA A 18 -1.30 3.98 12.37
C ALA A 18 -1.86 5.27 11.77
N ASN A 19 -2.81 5.91 12.47
CA ASN A 19 -3.40 7.16 11.99
C ASN A 19 -2.36 8.27 11.88
N ARG A 20 -1.46 8.37 12.86
CA ARG A 20 -0.39 9.36 12.83
C ARG A 20 0.59 9.08 11.69
N ALA A 21 0.91 7.81 11.47
CA ALA A 21 1.78 7.42 10.37
C ALA A 21 1.14 7.74 9.01
N LEU A 22 -0.17 7.55 8.88
CA LEU A 22 -0.90 7.89 7.65
C LEU A 22 -0.82 9.39 7.34
N VAL A 23 -0.95 10.24 8.37
CA VAL A 23 -0.83 11.68 8.19
C VAL A 23 0.57 12.03 7.68
N CYS A 24 1.58 11.45 8.29
CA CYS A 24 2.97 11.65 7.87
C CYS A 24 3.19 11.17 6.44
N LEU A 25 2.68 9.99 6.14
CA LEU A 25 2.83 9.37 4.81
C LEU A 25 2.14 10.21 3.73
N SER A 26 0.96 10.73 4.03
CA SER A 26 0.25 11.62 3.10
C SER A 26 1.07 12.88 2.80
N ALA A 27 1.75 13.42 3.81
CA ALA A 27 2.60 14.60 3.64
C ALA A 27 3.86 14.29 2.81
N MET A 28 4.28 13.04 2.77
CA MET A 28 5.46 12.60 1.99
C MET A 28 5.11 12.29 0.54
N GLN A 29 3.85 12.23 0.19
CA GLN A 29 3.42 11.91 -1.17
C GLN A 29 3.81 13.03 -2.13
N ASN A 30 4.37 12.65 -3.26
CA ASN A 30 4.80 13.60 -4.28
C ASN A 30 3.61 14.16 -5.05
N ALA A 31 3.85 15.26 -5.79
CA ALA A 31 2.80 15.96 -6.53
C ALA A 31 2.14 15.09 -7.61
N ASP A 32 2.84 14.06 -8.09
CA ASP A 32 2.32 13.14 -9.10
C ASP A 32 1.63 11.91 -8.49
N GLY A 33 1.43 11.91 -7.18
CA GLY A 33 0.80 10.80 -6.47
C GLY A 33 1.76 9.72 -6.02
N GLY A 34 3.01 9.79 -6.41
CA GLY A 34 4.01 8.78 -6.11
C GLY A 34 4.76 9.03 -4.82
N PHE A 35 5.72 8.16 -4.57
CA PHE A 35 6.56 8.21 -3.38
C PHE A 35 8.01 7.97 -3.74
N SER A 36 8.90 8.56 -2.96
CA SER A 36 10.33 8.44 -3.16
C SER A 36 10.98 7.68 -2.02
N SER A 37 12.06 7.00 -2.32
CA SER A 37 12.97 6.45 -1.32
C SER A 37 14.40 6.66 -1.82
N TRP A 38 15.30 6.91 -0.88
CA TRP A 38 16.71 7.15 -1.21
C TRP A 38 16.89 8.26 -2.26
N GLY A 39 16.02 9.27 -2.22
CA GLY A 39 16.14 10.45 -3.07
C GLY A 39 15.56 10.30 -4.46
N SER A 40 14.92 9.19 -4.79
CA SER A 40 14.28 9.04 -6.11
C SER A 40 12.90 8.42 -6.00
N GLU A 41 12.02 8.81 -6.91
CA GLU A 41 10.70 8.18 -7.04
C GLU A 41 10.87 6.81 -7.65
N ASN A 42 10.16 5.82 -7.10
CA ASN A 42 10.25 4.46 -7.61
C ASN A 42 8.96 3.70 -7.43
N ALA A 43 8.80 2.65 -8.23
CA ALA A 43 7.59 1.84 -8.24
C ALA A 43 7.39 1.10 -6.92
N GLU A 44 8.46 0.61 -6.32
CA GLU A 44 8.37 -0.18 -5.09
C GLU A 44 7.81 0.65 -3.94
N SER A 45 8.18 1.92 -3.85
CA SER A 45 7.64 2.81 -2.83
C SER A 45 6.14 3.00 -3.01
N CYS A 46 5.69 3.21 -4.23
CA CYS A 46 4.26 3.31 -4.54
C CYS A 46 3.53 2.02 -4.19
N ALA A 47 4.11 0.88 -4.57
CA ALA A 47 3.49 -0.43 -4.32
C ALA A 47 3.33 -0.69 -2.82
N GLN A 48 4.34 -0.38 -2.01
CA GLN A 48 4.27 -0.59 -0.57
C GLN A 48 3.22 0.29 0.09
N VAL A 49 3.10 1.55 -0.34
CA VAL A 49 2.06 2.42 0.20
C VAL A 49 0.68 1.92 -0.20
N LEU A 50 0.49 1.52 -1.45
CA LEU A 50 -0.80 0.98 -1.89
C LEU A 50 -1.19 -0.26 -1.10
N LEU A 51 -0.23 -1.16 -0.85
CA LEU A 51 -0.45 -2.34 0.00
C LEU A 51 -0.94 -1.94 1.39
N ALA A 52 -0.28 -0.94 1.98
CA ALA A 52 -0.65 -0.47 3.32
C ALA A 52 -2.06 0.10 3.35
N LEU A 53 -2.43 0.90 2.36
CA LEU A 53 -3.78 1.47 2.27
C LEU A 53 -4.83 0.35 2.16
N ASN A 54 -4.58 -0.63 1.30
CA ASN A 54 -5.48 -1.76 1.13
C ASN A 54 -5.62 -2.58 2.41
N ALA A 55 -4.50 -2.82 3.10
CA ALA A 55 -4.48 -3.59 4.35
C ALA A 55 -5.27 -2.89 5.45
N LEU A 56 -5.29 -1.57 5.43
CA LEU A 56 -6.03 -0.76 6.41
C LEU A 56 -7.49 -0.52 6.00
N GLY A 57 -7.90 -1.03 4.86
CA GLY A 57 -9.27 -0.86 4.38
C GLY A 57 -9.57 0.52 3.81
N LEU A 58 -8.55 1.26 3.40
CA LEU A 58 -8.73 2.56 2.80
C LEU A 58 -8.89 2.43 1.28
N ASP A 59 -9.73 3.28 0.70
CA ASP A 59 -9.90 3.30 -0.75
C ASP A 59 -8.62 3.76 -1.43
N ALA A 60 -8.38 3.25 -2.64
CA ALA A 60 -7.22 3.65 -3.43
C ALA A 60 -7.24 5.13 -3.78
N ASP A 61 -8.42 5.72 -3.85
CA ASP A 61 -8.60 7.15 -4.13
C ASP A 61 -9.04 7.95 -2.89
N ASP A 62 -8.63 7.46 -1.69
CA ASP A 62 -8.81 8.24 -0.46
C ASP A 62 -8.18 9.62 -0.66
N SER A 63 -8.94 10.67 -0.34
CA SER A 63 -8.55 12.06 -0.63
C SER A 63 -7.21 12.46 -0.02
N ARG A 64 -6.81 11.82 1.09
CA ARG A 64 -5.53 12.12 1.73
C ARG A 64 -4.34 11.70 0.87
N PHE A 65 -4.55 10.75 -0.04
CA PHE A 65 -3.52 10.17 -0.88
C PHE A 65 -3.76 10.44 -2.37
N VAL A 66 -4.46 11.52 -2.66
CA VAL A 66 -4.63 12.03 -4.03
C VAL A 66 -4.00 13.41 -4.10
N LYS A 67 -3.00 13.59 -4.95
CA LYS A 67 -2.29 14.84 -5.14
C LYS A 67 -2.43 15.29 -6.58
N ASN A 68 -2.94 16.50 -6.79
CA ASN A 68 -3.17 17.04 -8.13
C ASN A 68 -3.98 16.11 -9.03
N GLY A 69 -4.95 15.40 -8.44
CA GLY A 69 -5.78 14.46 -9.17
C GLY A 69 -5.15 13.08 -9.40
N HIS A 70 -3.95 12.84 -8.86
CA HIS A 70 -3.24 11.56 -9.04
C HIS A 70 -3.24 10.76 -7.75
N SER A 71 -3.77 9.54 -7.81
CA SER A 71 -3.72 8.60 -6.69
C SER A 71 -2.41 7.82 -6.68
N VAL A 72 -2.19 7.05 -5.61
CA VAL A 72 -1.02 6.15 -5.55
C VAL A 72 -1.10 5.11 -6.66
N LEU A 73 -2.30 4.61 -6.96
CA LEU A 73 -2.49 3.66 -8.06
C LEU A 73 -2.11 4.30 -9.40
N ASP A 74 -2.56 5.52 -9.64
CA ASP A 74 -2.20 6.24 -10.88
C ASP A 74 -0.69 6.33 -11.02
N ALA A 75 -0.01 6.69 -9.95
CA ALA A 75 1.46 6.80 -9.95
C ALA A 75 2.12 5.45 -10.23
N LEU A 76 1.64 4.40 -9.56
CA LEU A 76 2.20 3.05 -9.76
C LEU A 76 2.09 2.62 -11.21
N LEU A 77 0.95 2.86 -11.85
CA LEU A 77 0.72 2.43 -13.22
C LEU A 77 1.63 3.15 -14.23
N THR A 78 2.18 4.31 -13.87
CA THR A 78 3.14 5.00 -14.76
C THR A 78 4.46 4.26 -14.90
N TYR A 79 4.73 3.27 -14.05
CA TYR A 79 5.97 2.48 -14.10
C TYR A 79 5.80 1.20 -14.93
N GLN A 80 4.61 0.94 -15.47
CA GLN A 80 4.39 -0.26 -16.26
C GLN A 80 4.94 -0.06 -17.68
N ASN A 81 5.76 -1.00 -18.11
CA ASN A 81 6.34 -1.00 -19.46
C ASN A 81 5.44 -1.72 -20.45
N ALA A 82 5.76 -1.59 -21.75
CA ALA A 82 4.96 -2.18 -22.81
C ALA A 82 4.89 -3.72 -22.73
N ASP A 83 5.89 -4.35 -22.12
CA ASP A 83 5.90 -5.81 -21.94
C ASP A 83 5.01 -6.26 -20.77
N GLY A 84 4.38 -5.32 -20.07
CA GLY A 84 3.52 -5.61 -18.94
C GLY A 84 4.25 -5.61 -17.59
N GLY A 85 5.57 -5.64 -17.58
CA GLY A 85 6.36 -5.58 -16.35
C GLY A 85 6.51 -4.15 -15.85
N PHE A 86 7.05 -4.02 -14.66
CA PHE A 86 7.26 -2.71 -14.04
C PHE A 86 8.74 -2.40 -13.93
N CYS A 87 9.10 -1.14 -14.10
CA CYS A 87 10.46 -0.66 -13.92
C CYS A 87 10.62 -0.03 -12.53
N HIS A 88 11.86 0.02 -12.06
CA HIS A 88 12.19 0.64 -10.79
C HIS A 88 11.96 2.15 -10.86
N GLU A 89 12.57 2.79 -11.86
CA GLU A 89 12.36 4.21 -12.14
C GLU A 89 11.76 4.36 -13.53
N ARG A 90 10.96 5.40 -13.74
CA ARG A 90 10.30 5.63 -15.02
C ARG A 90 11.32 5.70 -16.16
N GLY A 91 11.03 5.03 -17.25
CA GLY A 91 11.92 4.97 -18.40
C GLY A 91 12.97 3.88 -18.31
N GLY A 92 13.04 3.16 -17.19
CA GLY A 92 13.96 2.04 -17.02
C GLY A 92 13.44 0.75 -17.61
N GLU A 93 14.29 -0.27 -17.55
CA GLU A 93 13.93 -1.61 -18.01
C GLU A 93 13.02 -2.29 -16.99
N THR A 94 12.27 -3.26 -17.47
CA THR A 94 11.45 -4.11 -16.60
C THR A 94 12.34 -4.79 -15.57
N ASN A 95 11.94 -4.72 -14.31
CA ASN A 95 12.70 -5.15 -13.15
C ASN A 95 11.89 -6.16 -12.37
N LEU A 96 12.51 -7.26 -11.96
CA LEU A 96 11.81 -8.33 -11.26
C LEU A 96 11.22 -7.85 -9.94
N MET A 97 12.00 -7.15 -9.13
CA MET A 97 11.55 -6.70 -7.81
C MET A 97 10.39 -5.70 -7.94
N ALA A 98 10.51 -4.74 -8.84
CA ALA A 98 9.45 -3.77 -9.08
C ALA A 98 8.18 -4.47 -9.55
N SER A 99 8.31 -5.43 -10.44
CA SER A 99 7.17 -6.17 -10.98
C SER A 99 6.49 -7.03 -9.90
N GLU A 100 7.28 -7.72 -9.07
CA GLU A 100 6.73 -8.51 -7.96
C GLU A 100 5.94 -7.64 -6.99
N GLN A 101 6.51 -6.53 -6.58
CA GLN A 101 5.85 -5.67 -5.61
C GLN A 101 4.61 -5.01 -6.20
N ALA A 102 4.67 -4.61 -7.47
CA ALA A 102 3.52 -4.05 -8.15
C ALA A 102 2.38 -5.07 -8.24
N VAL A 103 2.68 -6.32 -8.59
CA VAL A 103 1.67 -7.38 -8.68
C VAL A 103 1.03 -7.61 -7.31
N CYS A 104 1.83 -7.64 -6.24
CA CYS A 104 1.29 -7.78 -4.89
C CYS A 104 0.34 -6.62 -4.54
N ALA A 105 0.72 -5.40 -4.87
CA ALA A 105 -0.10 -4.24 -4.58
C ALA A 105 -1.41 -4.27 -5.37
N LEU A 106 -1.34 -4.63 -6.66
CA LEU A 106 -2.52 -4.71 -7.52
C LEU A 106 -3.44 -5.85 -7.09
N ALA A 107 -2.89 -7.00 -6.71
CA ALA A 107 -3.68 -8.11 -6.18
C ALA A 107 -4.38 -7.72 -4.88
N SER A 108 -3.67 -7.00 -4.01
CA SER A 108 -4.22 -6.49 -2.77
C SER A 108 -5.39 -5.55 -3.03
N LEU A 109 -5.27 -4.69 -4.03
CA LEU A 109 -6.34 -3.77 -4.41
C LEU A 109 -7.58 -4.52 -4.90
N VAL A 110 -7.38 -5.51 -5.78
CA VAL A 110 -8.50 -6.33 -6.29
C VAL A 110 -9.22 -7.02 -5.14
N ARG A 111 -8.46 -7.60 -4.20
CA ARG A 111 -9.06 -8.26 -3.03
C ARG A 111 -9.85 -7.26 -2.18
N ALA A 112 -9.30 -6.07 -1.96
CA ALA A 112 -9.98 -5.03 -1.19
C ALA A 112 -11.28 -4.60 -1.85
N GLU A 113 -11.25 -4.42 -3.17
CA GLU A 113 -12.44 -4.02 -3.94
C GLU A 113 -13.53 -5.08 -3.93
N ARG A 114 -13.13 -6.35 -3.82
CA ARG A 114 -14.07 -7.48 -3.72
C ARG A 114 -14.52 -7.76 -2.31
N GLY A 115 -14.02 -7.03 -1.33
CA GLY A 115 -14.34 -7.27 0.08
C GLY A 115 -13.70 -8.54 0.64
N GLU A 116 -12.68 -9.06 -0.03
CA GLU A 116 -11.96 -10.25 0.42
C GLU A 116 -10.96 -9.86 1.51
N SER A 117 -10.49 -10.85 2.28
CA SER A 117 -9.53 -10.60 3.33
C SER A 117 -8.18 -10.14 2.75
N SER A 118 -7.48 -9.33 3.54
CA SER A 118 -6.16 -8.83 3.19
C SER A 118 -5.17 -9.97 2.92
N LEU A 119 -4.16 -9.72 2.08
CA LEU A 119 -3.08 -10.67 1.84
C LEU A 119 -2.34 -11.05 3.12
N TYR A 120 -2.38 -10.18 4.13
CA TYR A 120 -1.71 -10.43 5.41
C TYR A 120 -2.61 -11.11 6.42
N ARG A 121 -3.82 -11.44 6.04
CA ARG A 121 -4.81 -12.04 6.92
C ARG A 121 -5.08 -13.47 6.46
N MET A 122 -4.40 -14.40 7.09
CA MET A 122 -4.36 -15.79 6.64
C MET A 122 -5.43 -16.68 7.27
N ALA A 123 -6.30 -16.14 8.11
CA ALA A 123 -7.30 -16.92 8.80
C ALA A 123 -8.18 -17.73 7.85
N ALA A 124 -8.58 -17.12 6.73
CA ALA A 124 -9.43 -17.80 5.75
C ALA A 124 -8.74 -18.99 5.07
N LEU A 125 -7.39 -18.97 5.03
CA LEU A 125 -6.61 -20.04 4.42
C LEU A 125 -6.30 -21.17 5.39
N THR A 126 -6.40 -20.90 6.70
CA THR A 126 -6.05 -21.85 7.74
C THR A 126 -7.25 -22.46 8.43
N GLN A 127 -8.45 -21.96 8.16
CA GLN A 127 -9.66 -22.50 8.76
C GLN A 127 -10.01 -23.85 8.11
N PRO A 128 -10.37 -24.85 8.91
CA PRO A 128 -10.81 -26.11 8.32
C PRO A 128 -12.10 -25.91 7.56
N ALA A 129 -12.30 -26.74 6.54
CA ALA A 129 -13.56 -26.74 5.80
C ALA A 129 -14.68 -27.13 6.77
N ALA A 130 -15.79 -26.43 6.67
CA ALA A 130 -16.95 -26.70 7.50
C ALA A 130 -17.62 -28.02 7.10
#